data_8034822c2a8e396cb25860815179dc9e
#
_entry.id   8034822c2a8e396cb25860815179dc9e
#
_cell.length_a   1.000
_cell.length_b   1.000
_cell.length_c   1.000
_cell.angle_alpha   90.00
_cell.angle_beta   90.00
_cell.angle_gamma   90.00
#
_symmetry.space_group_name_H-M   'P 1'
#
loop_
_entity.id
_entity.type
_entity.pdbx_description
1 polymer ?
#
loop_
_entity_poly.entity_id
_entity_poly.type
_entity_poly.pdbx_seq_one_letter_code
_entity_poly.pdbx_strand_id
1 'polypeptide(L)'
;TQTGLGEAATKQLTGMADLFLGSGVQYAGIWGGYEGAKNMFLTDIWAPYLTQVALIGGDQPEMRKYRFNLISNYRIDRGWAKGLDLGGAWRWEDKAILGYGIHETTIYGEKAWIADVSQPIYGPSESHFDAWIGYQRKLNSKVDWRVQLNVRSVGENPHLVTAAVEPDGSVAQQRIVSGAAYDLSMKFMF
;
A
#
# COMPACT_ATOMS: atom_id res chain seq x y z
N THR A 1 3.79 -4.81 29.63
CA THR A 1 4.05 -3.55 30.33
C THR A 1 4.31 -2.43 29.31
N GLN A 2 3.22 -1.82 28.84
CA GLN A 2 3.17 -0.67 27.90
C GLN A 2 3.34 0.66 28.65
N THR A 3 4.28 0.80 29.55
CA THR A 3 4.24 1.83 30.58
C THR A 3 5.19 3.02 30.36
N GLY A 4 5.83 3.18 29.21
CA GLY A 4 6.80 4.27 29.02
C GLY A 4 6.31 5.50 28.25
N LEU A 5 5.36 5.33 27.32
CA LEU A 5 4.65 6.45 26.68
C LEU A 5 3.31 6.74 27.38
N GLY A 6 2.94 5.92 28.34
CA GLY A 6 1.61 5.82 28.90
C GLY A 6 1.16 7.02 29.71
N GLU A 7 1.93 7.47 30.69
CA GLU A 7 1.38 8.45 31.65
C GLU A 7 1.25 9.87 31.11
N ALA A 8 2.27 10.39 30.42
CA ALA A 8 2.20 11.74 29.89
C ALA A 8 1.21 11.85 28.73
N ALA A 9 1.22 10.89 27.81
CA ALA A 9 0.27 10.83 26.70
C ALA A 9 -1.16 10.55 27.20
N THR A 10 -1.34 9.68 28.17
CA THR A 10 -2.65 9.42 28.79
C THR A 10 -3.16 10.64 29.51
N LYS A 11 -2.31 11.39 30.21
CA LYS A 11 -2.70 12.63 30.88
C LYS A 11 -3.08 13.73 29.88
N GLN A 12 -2.35 13.86 28.78
CA GLN A 12 -2.70 14.80 27.71
C GLN A 12 -4.02 14.44 27.04
N LEU A 13 -4.24 13.16 26.74
CA LEU A 13 -5.49 12.69 26.13
C LEU A 13 -6.67 12.81 27.07
N THR A 14 -6.49 12.60 28.38
CA THR A 14 -7.54 12.82 29.38
C THR A 14 -7.95 14.30 29.41
N GLY A 15 -6.97 15.21 29.39
CA GLY A 15 -7.25 16.65 29.30
C GLY A 15 -7.97 17.04 28.00
N MET A 16 -7.61 16.44 26.88
CA MET A 16 -8.31 16.63 25.59
C MET A 16 -9.73 16.05 25.64
N ALA A 17 -9.92 14.88 26.25
CA ALA A 17 -11.24 14.29 26.43
C ALA A 17 -12.16 15.21 27.22
N ASP A 18 -11.69 15.77 28.35
CA ASP A 18 -12.47 16.68 29.18
C ASP A 18 -12.88 17.93 28.42
N LEU A 19 -11.98 18.51 27.61
CA LEU A 19 -12.28 19.64 26.74
C LEU A 19 -13.32 19.31 25.68
N PHE A 20 -13.16 18.15 25.04
CA PHE A 20 -14.06 17.70 23.97
C PHE A 20 -15.45 17.40 24.51
N LEU A 21 -15.55 16.69 25.62
CA LEU A 21 -16.81 16.40 26.33
C LEU A 21 -17.48 17.69 26.83
N GLY A 22 -16.70 18.61 27.35
CA GLY A 22 -17.19 19.95 27.73
C GLY A 22 -17.78 20.72 26.55
N SER A 23 -17.17 20.62 25.37
CA SER A 23 -17.72 21.22 24.14
C SER A 23 -19.03 20.57 23.71
N GLY A 24 -19.21 19.27 23.94
CA GLY A 24 -20.45 18.56 23.65
C GLY A 24 -21.62 19.05 24.46
N VAL A 25 -21.40 19.42 25.74
CA VAL A 25 -22.42 20.06 26.59
C VAL A 25 -22.74 21.48 26.08
N GLN A 26 -21.71 22.25 25.76
CA GLN A 26 -21.88 23.66 25.33
C GLN A 26 -22.53 23.75 23.93
N TYR A 27 -22.27 22.82 23.04
CA TYR A 27 -22.71 22.81 21.64
C TYR A 27 -23.58 21.59 21.31
N ALA A 28 -24.55 21.29 22.18
CA ALA A 28 -25.38 20.09 22.08
C ALA A 28 -26.11 19.95 20.71
N GLY A 29 -26.47 21.05 20.09
CA GLY A 29 -27.12 21.06 18.79
C GLY A 29 -26.22 20.59 17.63
N ILE A 30 -24.88 20.67 17.79
CA ILE A 30 -23.91 20.25 16.78
C ILE A 30 -23.45 18.81 17.05
N TRP A 31 -23.12 18.50 18.30
CA TRP A 31 -22.50 17.24 18.68
C TRP A 31 -23.49 16.15 19.12
N GLY A 32 -24.81 16.44 19.16
CA GLY A 32 -25.78 15.50 19.75
C GLY A 32 -25.69 15.40 21.28
N GLY A 33 -25.21 16.48 21.92
CA GLY A 33 -25.00 16.56 23.37
C GLY A 33 -23.73 15.84 23.85
N TYR A 34 -23.68 15.58 25.14
CA TYR A 34 -22.55 14.90 25.79
C TYR A 34 -22.28 13.52 25.22
N GLU A 35 -23.32 12.69 25.03
CA GLU A 35 -23.16 11.33 24.50
C GLU A 35 -22.68 11.32 23.04
N GLY A 36 -23.15 12.25 22.21
CA GLY A 36 -22.66 12.39 20.84
C GLY A 36 -21.18 12.78 20.77
N ALA A 37 -20.77 13.78 21.59
CA ALA A 37 -19.36 14.17 21.70
C ALA A 37 -18.49 13.03 22.24
N LYS A 38 -18.98 12.29 23.23
CA LYS A 38 -18.28 11.12 23.78
C LYS A 38 -18.08 10.04 22.73
N ASN A 39 -19.10 9.68 21.98
CA ASN A 39 -18.99 8.70 20.91
C ASN A 39 -17.97 9.14 19.85
N MET A 40 -18.04 10.39 19.38
CA MET A 40 -17.04 10.91 18.43
C MET A 40 -15.63 10.86 18.99
N PHE A 41 -15.43 11.24 20.25
CA PHE A 41 -14.10 11.15 20.87
C PHE A 41 -13.58 9.72 20.92
N LEU A 42 -14.44 8.75 21.28
CA LEU A 42 -14.06 7.34 21.34
C LEU A 42 -13.72 6.76 19.96
N THR A 43 -14.54 7.07 18.95
CA THR A 43 -14.40 6.49 17.61
C THR A 43 -13.33 7.19 16.77
N ASP A 44 -13.27 8.52 16.81
CA ASP A 44 -12.48 9.30 15.87
C ASP A 44 -11.11 9.71 16.42
N ILE A 45 -10.94 9.65 17.75
CA ILE A 45 -9.69 10.05 18.38
C ILE A 45 -9.07 8.89 19.17
N TRP A 46 -9.80 8.31 20.10
CA TRP A 46 -9.23 7.36 21.04
C TRP A 46 -8.93 5.99 20.44
N ALA A 47 -9.89 5.41 19.72
CA ALA A 47 -9.68 4.09 19.10
C ALA A 47 -8.56 4.11 18.04
N PRO A 48 -8.48 5.10 17.11
CA PRO A 48 -7.33 5.25 16.22
C PRO A 48 -6.01 5.41 16.96
N TYR A 49 -5.97 6.20 18.03
CA TYR A 49 -4.76 6.36 18.84
C TYR A 49 -4.29 5.04 19.44
N LEU A 50 -5.19 4.28 20.08
CA LEU A 50 -4.84 2.96 20.65
C LEU A 50 -4.34 2.00 19.58
N THR A 51 -4.94 2.02 18.39
CA THR A 51 -4.47 1.24 17.24
C THR A 51 -3.04 1.62 16.85
N GLN A 52 -2.73 2.92 16.76
CA GLN A 52 -1.37 3.37 16.45
C GLN A 52 -0.36 2.97 17.53
N VAL A 53 -0.73 3.07 18.80
CA VAL A 53 0.12 2.61 19.92
C VAL A 53 0.37 1.11 19.85
N ALA A 54 -0.66 0.32 19.52
CA ALA A 54 -0.54 -1.12 19.37
C ALA A 54 0.35 -1.54 18.18
N LEU A 55 0.44 -0.71 17.14
CA LEU A 55 1.29 -0.91 15.97
C LEU A 55 2.77 -0.53 16.20
N ILE A 56 3.12 0.08 17.34
CA ILE A 56 4.52 0.45 17.62
C ILE A 56 5.40 -0.81 17.66
N GLY A 57 6.38 -0.87 16.78
CA GLY A 57 7.29 -2.01 16.63
C GLY A 57 6.73 -3.20 15.84
N GLY A 58 5.50 -3.09 15.33
CA GLY A 58 4.86 -4.06 14.45
C GLY A 58 4.97 -3.73 12.97
N ASP A 59 4.42 -4.62 12.14
CA ASP A 59 4.34 -4.40 10.69
C ASP A 59 3.26 -3.36 10.40
N GLN A 60 3.60 -2.36 9.59
CA GLN A 60 2.66 -1.30 9.20
C GLN A 60 1.69 -1.81 8.11
N PRO A 61 0.40 -1.40 8.16
CA PRO A 61 -0.55 -1.66 7.08
C PRO A 61 -0.02 -1.16 5.73
N GLU A 62 -0.43 -1.82 4.65
CA GLU A 62 -0.05 -1.52 3.26
C GLU A 62 1.43 -1.65 2.92
N MET A 63 2.31 -1.85 3.89
CA MET A 63 3.74 -2.05 3.64
C MET A 63 4.04 -3.52 3.37
N ARG A 64 4.75 -3.75 2.27
CA ARG A 64 5.25 -5.08 1.90
C ARG A 64 6.62 -5.29 2.52
N LYS A 65 6.77 -6.37 3.27
CA LYS A 65 7.99 -6.67 4.03
C LYS A 65 9.17 -7.00 3.14
N TYR A 66 8.92 -7.70 2.04
CA TYR A 66 9.95 -8.11 1.11
C TYR A 66 9.58 -7.73 -0.32
N ARG A 67 10.58 -7.27 -1.06
CA ARG A 67 10.50 -6.98 -2.49
C ARG A 67 11.75 -7.53 -3.17
N PHE A 68 11.55 -8.11 -4.33
CA PHE A 68 12.62 -8.67 -5.14
C PHE A 68 12.49 -8.20 -6.58
N ASN A 69 13.59 -7.71 -7.14
CA ASN A 69 13.66 -7.30 -8.54
C ASN A 69 14.86 -7.98 -9.20
N LEU A 70 14.60 -8.75 -10.25
CA LEU A 70 15.62 -9.33 -11.09
C LEU A 70 15.50 -8.75 -12.49
N ILE A 71 16.57 -8.17 -12.99
CA ILE A 71 16.64 -7.62 -14.35
C ILE A 71 17.79 -8.30 -15.07
N SER A 72 17.53 -8.77 -16.28
CA SER A 72 18.56 -9.37 -17.15
C SER A 72 18.44 -8.77 -18.54
N ASN A 73 19.59 -8.45 -19.14
CA ASN A 73 19.66 -7.95 -20.49
C ASN A 73 20.82 -8.64 -21.22
N TYR A 74 20.57 -9.07 -22.45
CA TYR A 74 21.56 -9.72 -23.29
C TYR A 74 21.62 -9.08 -24.67
N ARG A 75 22.80 -8.63 -25.07
CA ARG A 75 23.07 -8.07 -26.39
C ARG A 75 23.85 -9.07 -27.23
N ILE A 76 23.42 -9.28 -28.45
CA ILE A 76 24.12 -10.15 -29.42
C ILE A 76 25.06 -9.28 -30.22
N ASP A 77 26.37 -9.51 -30.03
CA ASP A 77 27.45 -8.70 -30.67
C ASP A 77 28.03 -9.37 -31.90
N ARG A 78 27.67 -10.62 -32.19
CA ARG A 78 28.27 -11.42 -33.28
C ARG A 78 27.25 -12.21 -34.07
N GLY A 79 27.60 -12.61 -35.27
CA GLY A 79 26.77 -13.47 -36.15
C GLY A 79 25.64 -12.69 -36.82
N TRP A 80 24.64 -13.43 -37.30
CA TRP A 80 23.52 -12.90 -38.08
C TRP A 80 22.55 -12.04 -37.25
N ALA A 81 22.50 -12.27 -35.97
CA ALA A 81 21.63 -11.54 -35.04
C ALA A 81 22.36 -10.36 -34.35
N LYS A 82 23.53 -9.96 -34.86
CA LYS A 82 24.29 -8.82 -34.31
C LYS A 82 23.44 -7.56 -34.26
N GLY A 83 23.40 -6.92 -33.07
CA GLY A 83 22.62 -5.73 -32.80
C GLY A 83 21.25 -6.02 -32.17
N LEU A 84 20.88 -7.30 -32.02
CA LEU A 84 19.71 -7.70 -31.26
C LEU A 84 19.99 -7.57 -29.74
N ASP A 85 19.02 -7.03 -29.04
CA ASP A 85 19.04 -6.76 -27.59
C ASP A 85 17.77 -7.35 -26.99
N LEU A 86 17.93 -8.29 -26.06
CA LEU A 86 16.84 -9.02 -25.42
C LEU A 86 16.94 -8.84 -23.92
N GLY A 87 15.84 -8.56 -23.26
CA GLY A 87 15.86 -8.48 -21.82
C GLY A 87 14.52 -8.74 -21.19
N GLY A 88 14.58 -8.88 -19.88
CA GLY A 88 13.39 -9.07 -19.06
C GLY A 88 13.64 -8.64 -17.63
N ALA A 89 12.55 -8.35 -16.95
CA ALA A 89 12.54 -8.05 -15.54
C ALA A 89 11.46 -8.88 -14.84
N TRP A 90 11.79 -9.37 -13.67
CA TRP A 90 10.85 -10.00 -12.76
C TRP A 90 10.79 -9.19 -11.49
N ARG A 91 9.61 -8.72 -11.14
CA ARG A 91 9.33 -7.99 -9.90
C ARG A 91 8.38 -8.84 -9.05
N TRP A 92 8.81 -9.14 -7.86
CA TRP A 92 8.00 -9.84 -6.87
C TRP A 92 7.88 -9.00 -5.60
N GLU A 93 6.67 -8.95 -5.06
CA GLU A 93 6.36 -8.28 -3.80
C GLU A 93 5.59 -9.22 -2.89
N ASP A 94 6.00 -9.27 -1.64
CA ASP A 94 5.33 -10.07 -0.60
C ASP A 94 3.93 -9.54 -0.30
N LYS A 95 3.16 -10.33 0.41
CA LYS A 95 1.85 -9.94 0.92
C LYS A 95 1.94 -8.69 1.79
N ALA A 96 0.94 -7.81 1.70
CA ALA A 96 0.77 -6.66 2.58
C ALA A 96 -0.38 -6.93 3.57
N ILE A 97 -0.33 -6.27 4.72
CA ILE A 97 -1.47 -6.24 5.63
C ILE A 97 -2.50 -5.26 5.05
N LEU A 98 -3.71 -5.73 4.80
CA LEU A 98 -4.83 -4.94 4.25
C LEU A 98 -5.73 -4.35 5.34
N GLY A 99 -5.65 -4.89 6.54
CA GLY A 99 -6.44 -4.48 7.69
C GLY A 99 -6.21 -5.41 8.87
N TYR A 100 -6.95 -5.19 9.92
CA TYR A 100 -6.91 -5.99 11.14
C TYR A 100 -8.33 -6.38 11.55
N GLY A 101 -8.47 -7.53 12.19
CA GLY A 101 -9.68 -7.85 12.94
C GLY A 101 -9.95 -6.81 14.03
N ILE A 102 -11.09 -6.91 14.70
CA ILE A 102 -11.43 -6.05 15.84
C ILE A 102 -11.64 -6.87 17.10
N HIS A 103 -11.37 -6.26 18.23
CA HIS A 103 -11.79 -6.80 19.53
C HIS A 103 -12.50 -5.74 20.36
N GLU A 104 -13.43 -6.21 21.20
CA GLU A 104 -14.13 -5.33 22.14
C GLU A 104 -13.20 -4.98 23.30
N THR A 105 -13.15 -3.72 23.64
CA THR A 105 -12.47 -3.21 24.83
C THR A 105 -13.34 -2.24 25.58
N THR A 106 -12.98 -1.91 26.82
CA THR A 106 -13.70 -0.90 27.61
C THR A 106 -12.84 0.35 27.73
N ILE A 107 -13.37 1.47 27.27
CA ILE A 107 -12.73 2.78 27.33
C ILE A 107 -13.66 3.72 28.09
N TYR A 108 -13.19 4.31 29.19
CA TYR A 108 -14.00 5.18 30.07
C TYR A 108 -15.33 4.54 30.54
N GLY A 109 -15.32 3.20 30.75
CA GLY A 109 -16.52 2.47 31.17
C GLY A 109 -17.49 2.11 30.04
N GLU A 110 -17.19 2.52 28.81
CA GLU A 110 -17.99 2.22 27.63
C GLU A 110 -17.32 1.14 26.76
N LYS A 111 -18.14 0.32 26.11
CA LYS A 111 -17.67 -0.64 25.12
C LYS A 111 -17.20 0.08 23.85
N ALA A 112 -15.99 -0.24 23.42
CA ALA A 112 -15.42 0.27 22.17
C ALA A 112 -14.79 -0.89 21.39
N TRP A 113 -14.83 -0.78 20.07
CA TRP A 113 -14.19 -1.73 19.16
C TRP A 113 -12.90 -1.12 18.64
N ILE A 114 -11.78 -1.79 18.86
CA ILE A 114 -10.47 -1.36 18.37
C ILE A 114 -9.84 -2.43 17.52
N ALA A 115 -8.91 -2.04 16.65
CA ALA A 115 -8.19 -2.97 15.80
C ALA A 115 -7.38 -3.96 16.63
N ASP A 116 -7.51 -5.24 16.33
CA ASP A 116 -6.72 -6.31 16.91
C ASP A 116 -5.48 -6.57 16.04
N VAL A 117 -4.38 -5.94 16.40
CA VAL A 117 -3.11 -6.07 15.67
C VAL A 117 -2.53 -7.48 15.71
N SER A 118 -3.04 -8.37 16.56
CA SER A 118 -2.67 -9.79 16.59
C SER A 118 -3.38 -10.61 15.51
N GLN A 119 -4.41 -10.03 14.85
CA GLN A 119 -5.20 -10.65 13.78
C GLN A 119 -5.07 -9.89 12.46
N PRO A 120 -3.88 -9.84 11.85
CA PRO A 120 -3.69 -9.15 10.58
C PRO A 120 -4.37 -9.91 9.43
N ILE A 121 -5.06 -9.19 8.57
CA ILE A 121 -5.67 -9.70 7.35
C ILE A 121 -4.73 -9.36 6.19
N TYR A 122 -4.21 -10.39 5.52
CA TYR A 122 -3.22 -10.22 4.45
C TYR A 122 -3.87 -10.22 3.07
N GLY A 123 -3.33 -9.36 2.21
CA GLY A 123 -3.54 -9.42 0.77
C GLY A 123 -2.64 -10.44 0.07
N PRO A 124 -2.81 -10.62 -1.24
CA PRO A 124 -1.96 -11.52 -2.01
C PRO A 124 -0.54 -10.95 -2.20
N SER A 125 0.44 -11.83 -2.42
CA SER A 125 1.71 -11.45 -3.03
C SER A 125 1.50 -11.15 -4.50
N GLU A 126 2.32 -10.28 -5.07
CA GLU A 126 2.23 -9.87 -6.47
C GLU A 126 3.53 -10.23 -7.22
N SER A 127 3.38 -10.64 -8.48
CA SER A 127 4.50 -11.03 -9.33
C SER A 127 4.25 -10.51 -10.74
N HIS A 128 5.17 -9.69 -11.26
CA HIS A 128 5.04 -9.06 -12.57
C HIS A 128 6.27 -9.35 -13.41
N PHE A 129 6.04 -9.66 -14.68
CA PHE A 129 7.10 -9.90 -15.66
C PHE A 129 7.06 -8.83 -16.74
N ASP A 130 8.20 -8.21 -16.99
CA ASP A 130 8.38 -7.29 -18.11
C ASP A 130 9.39 -7.92 -19.10
N ALA A 131 9.24 -7.63 -20.38
CA ALA A 131 10.16 -8.09 -21.42
C ALA A 131 10.41 -6.98 -22.43
N TRP A 132 11.57 -7.01 -23.05
CA TRP A 132 11.87 -6.13 -24.19
C TRP A 132 12.73 -6.82 -25.22
N ILE A 133 12.52 -6.40 -26.46
CA ILE A 133 13.35 -6.78 -27.58
C ILE A 133 13.72 -5.51 -28.35
N GLY A 134 14.99 -5.32 -28.60
CA GLY A 134 15.52 -4.20 -29.35
C GLY A 134 16.42 -4.66 -30.48
N TYR A 135 16.48 -3.89 -31.54
CA TYR A 135 17.43 -4.09 -32.63
C TYR A 135 18.06 -2.75 -33.00
N GLN A 136 19.40 -2.75 -33.05
CA GLN A 136 20.18 -1.59 -33.44
C GLN A 136 21.09 -1.91 -34.61
N ARG A 137 21.08 -1.05 -35.62
CA ARG A 137 21.92 -1.18 -36.80
C ARG A 137 22.36 0.17 -37.34
N LYS A 138 23.55 0.24 -37.91
CA LYS A 138 24.00 1.38 -38.72
C LYS A 138 23.30 1.33 -40.07
N LEU A 139 22.57 2.35 -40.44
CA LEU A 139 21.97 2.51 -41.79
C LEU A 139 23.01 3.01 -42.79
N ASN A 140 23.88 3.91 -42.34
CA ASN A 140 25.03 4.42 -43.10
C ASN A 140 26.12 4.90 -42.14
N SER A 141 27.16 5.55 -42.66
CA SER A 141 28.28 6.04 -41.83
C SER A 141 27.89 7.12 -40.81
N LYS A 142 26.74 7.77 -40.96
CA LYS A 142 26.32 8.91 -40.15
C LYS A 142 25.04 8.63 -39.35
N VAL A 143 24.31 7.57 -39.64
CA VAL A 143 22.98 7.31 -39.04
C VAL A 143 22.96 5.94 -38.42
N ASP A 144 22.74 5.91 -37.11
CA ASP A 144 22.37 4.71 -36.36
C ASP A 144 20.85 4.65 -36.18
N TRP A 145 20.28 3.48 -36.39
CA TRP A 145 18.86 3.22 -36.21
C TRP A 145 18.65 2.20 -35.10
N ARG A 146 17.70 2.46 -34.22
CA ARG A 146 17.27 1.53 -33.17
C ARG A 146 15.75 1.45 -33.16
N VAL A 147 15.23 0.23 -33.09
CA VAL A 147 13.83 -0.09 -32.78
C VAL A 147 13.77 -0.93 -31.53
N GLN A 148 12.80 -0.69 -30.67
CA GLN A 148 12.63 -1.45 -29.43
C GLN A 148 11.15 -1.59 -29.10
N LEU A 149 10.73 -2.81 -28.85
CA LEU A 149 9.43 -3.16 -28.27
C LEU A 149 9.63 -3.49 -26.79
N ASN A 150 8.88 -2.82 -25.93
CA ASN A 150 8.79 -3.11 -24.51
C ASN A 150 7.39 -3.65 -24.21
N VAL A 151 7.32 -4.68 -23.38
CA VAL A 151 6.07 -5.25 -22.89
C VAL A 151 6.13 -5.25 -21.38
N ARG A 152 5.26 -4.51 -20.72
CA ARG A 152 5.11 -4.55 -19.28
C ARG A 152 4.00 -5.51 -18.91
N SER A 153 4.12 -6.14 -17.72
CA SER A 153 3.11 -7.07 -17.19
C SER A 153 2.72 -8.14 -18.20
N VAL A 154 3.73 -8.83 -18.74
CA VAL A 154 3.57 -9.85 -19.80
C VAL A 154 2.54 -10.89 -19.36
N GLY A 155 1.50 -11.07 -20.18
CA GLY A 155 0.46 -12.08 -19.94
C GLY A 155 -0.58 -11.71 -18.89
N GLU A 156 -0.52 -10.52 -18.32
CA GLU A 156 -1.51 -10.06 -17.36
C GLU A 156 -2.74 -9.44 -18.05
N ASN A 157 -3.91 -9.76 -17.52
CA ASN A 157 -5.16 -9.07 -17.87
C ASN A 157 -5.50 -8.02 -16.81
N PRO A 158 -6.21 -6.95 -17.15
CA PRO A 158 -6.70 -6.01 -16.14
C PRO A 158 -7.58 -6.73 -15.13
N HIS A 159 -7.31 -6.50 -13.84
CA HIS A 159 -8.08 -7.13 -12.75
C HIS A 159 -8.13 -6.23 -11.52
N LEU A 160 -9.05 -6.54 -10.61
CA LEU A 160 -9.19 -5.84 -9.35
C LEU A 160 -8.38 -6.57 -8.26
N VAL A 161 -7.64 -5.80 -7.49
CA VAL A 161 -6.93 -6.29 -6.31
C VAL A 161 -7.44 -5.55 -5.09
N THR A 162 -7.74 -6.29 -4.03
CA THR A 162 -8.17 -5.71 -2.76
C THR A 162 -7.04 -4.86 -2.18
N ALA A 163 -7.34 -3.60 -1.89
CA ALA A 163 -6.42 -2.64 -1.30
C ALA A 163 -6.65 -2.46 0.21
N ALA A 164 -7.91 -2.58 0.66
CA ALA A 164 -8.26 -2.54 2.07
C ALA A 164 -9.45 -3.45 2.35
N VAL A 165 -9.54 -3.91 3.58
CA VAL A 165 -10.65 -4.74 4.06
C VAL A 165 -11.28 -4.13 5.31
N GLU A 166 -12.58 -4.39 5.48
CA GLU A 166 -13.29 -4.11 6.70
C GLU A 166 -12.85 -5.10 7.81
N PRO A 167 -13.13 -4.81 9.08
CA PRO A 167 -12.75 -5.67 10.19
C PRO A 167 -13.34 -7.09 10.14
N ASP A 168 -14.43 -7.29 9.41
CA ASP A 168 -15.05 -8.60 9.18
C ASP A 168 -14.39 -9.38 8.02
N GLY A 169 -13.37 -8.79 7.37
CA GLY A 169 -12.69 -9.34 6.22
C GLY A 169 -13.35 -9.04 4.87
N SER A 170 -14.50 -8.37 4.85
CA SER A 170 -15.13 -7.93 3.61
C SER A 170 -14.30 -6.87 2.91
N VAL A 171 -14.44 -6.76 1.59
CA VAL A 171 -13.65 -5.84 0.77
C VAL A 171 -14.14 -4.41 0.98
N ALA A 172 -13.30 -3.55 1.56
CA ALA A 172 -13.57 -2.12 1.71
C ALA A 172 -13.15 -1.32 0.48
N GLN A 173 -11.99 -1.64 -0.08
CA GLN A 173 -11.44 -0.92 -1.24
C GLN A 173 -10.72 -1.86 -2.19
N GLN A 174 -10.87 -1.61 -3.49
CA GLN A 174 -10.13 -2.29 -4.55
C GLN A 174 -9.40 -1.29 -5.43
N ARG A 175 -8.25 -1.71 -5.96
CA ARG A 175 -7.52 -0.99 -6.99
C ARG A 175 -7.53 -1.76 -8.31
N ILE A 176 -7.52 -1.05 -9.41
CA ILE A 176 -7.37 -1.64 -10.74
C ILE A 176 -5.87 -1.86 -10.99
N VAL A 177 -5.50 -3.09 -11.28
CA VAL A 177 -4.19 -3.44 -11.84
C VAL A 177 -4.32 -3.47 -13.35
N SER A 178 -3.51 -2.65 -14.04
CA SER A 178 -3.48 -2.60 -15.50
C SER A 178 -2.93 -3.91 -16.04
N GLY A 179 -3.52 -4.39 -17.13
CA GLY A 179 -3.00 -5.53 -17.87
C GLY A 179 -1.71 -5.20 -18.63
N ALA A 180 -1.33 -6.11 -19.53
CA ALA A 180 -0.15 -5.96 -20.37
C ALA A 180 -0.18 -4.66 -21.17
N ALA A 181 0.92 -3.91 -21.13
CA ALA A 181 1.12 -2.69 -21.90
C ALA A 181 2.30 -2.84 -22.85
N TYR A 182 2.09 -2.38 -24.09
CA TYR A 182 3.05 -2.46 -25.18
C TYR A 182 3.52 -1.07 -25.58
N ASP A 183 4.83 -0.88 -25.66
CA ASP A 183 5.46 0.35 -26.11
C ASP A 183 6.46 0.04 -27.22
N LEU A 184 6.23 0.61 -28.40
CA LEU A 184 7.13 0.50 -29.55
C LEU A 184 7.82 1.84 -29.76
N SER A 185 9.12 1.86 -29.65
CA SER A 185 9.95 3.04 -29.87
C SER A 185 10.89 2.86 -31.06
N MET A 186 11.10 3.94 -31.82
CA MET A 186 12.07 4.00 -32.90
C MET A 186 12.90 5.27 -32.75
N LYS A 187 14.22 5.11 -32.86
CA LYS A 187 15.19 6.20 -32.70
C LYS A 187 16.19 6.22 -33.84
N PHE A 188 16.42 7.39 -34.39
CA PHE A 188 17.51 7.68 -35.33
C PHE A 188 18.50 8.60 -34.63
N MET A 189 19.78 8.29 -34.74
CA MET A 189 20.89 9.07 -34.19
C MET A 189 21.82 9.46 -35.35
N PHE A 190 22.08 10.76 -35.50
CA PHE A 190 22.85 11.38 -36.57
C PHE A 190 24.24 11.77 -36.11
#